data_2e8a1f32fba58d00b5487ca89c3eeb50
#
_entry.id   2e8a1f32fba58d00b5487ca89c3eeb50
#
_cell.length_a   1.000
_cell.length_b   1.000
_cell.length_c   1.000
_cell.angle_alpha   90.00
_cell.angle_beta   90.00
_cell.angle_gamma   90.00
#
_symmetry.space_group_name_H-M   'P 1'
#
loop_
_entity.id
_entity.type
_entity.pdbx_description
1 polymer ?
#
loop_
_entity_poly.entity_id
_entity_poly.type
_entity_poly.pdbx_seq_one_letter_code
_entity_poly.pdbx_strand_id
1 'polypeptide(L)'
;LGMAYREDALNNAVINEFGTGGIFANQGKLDIINNGDIILDGTGTIGIYAYNNNINGTNTDAKVVNMPTGNIKVGNSNNLNAAVGIYGEKATISNQGKVTVGDGGIAIYAKNDSNIIDLGSLNIGSDGIGVMLDGKSDISAASLTLTGTGIDINGKTGIFYRGTGNESKNVSIDINASNFEKGTAIYAENMNILSSGTLNIGKDGVGLLLKGTLANIGTNTGIIDLTADKTGAVGMYTKTANLLNSGTINVNSFSQIGVYTEGIGNKAVNEGAIHLNTDGVTGIFVKDNAVGELNTGNIISFSGKSSVGIFSEKAAVKLKTNLNFINKNENKNIYVYGKDTVVEIDNGKNVIVDGVTAPMTAGNKTVGIYLENTGTGSIFNGNGNLEVKNEAIGVYSKGNNSLNINITADGEKTTGVFIDGVSSVSGTVTVKGTGTAGAIG
;
A
#
# COMPACT_ATOMS: atom_id res chain seq x y z
N LEU A 1 -10.73 25.64 32.13
CA LEU A 1 -9.69 26.61 31.77
C LEU A 1 -8.35 25.90 31.75
N GLY A 2 -7.77 25.71 30.58
CA GLY A 2 -6.44 25.11 30.47
C GLY A 2 -5.35 26.05 31.04
N MET A 3 -4.20 25.49 31.35
CA MET A 3 -3.05 26.29 31.77
C MET A 3 -2.45 27.01 30.55
N ALA A 4 -2.32 28.32 30.59
CA ALA A 4 -1.62 29.12 29.59
C ALA A 4 -0.29 29.62 30.17
N TYR A 5 0.82 29.23 29.54
CA TYR A 5 2.16 29.59 29.97
C TYR A 5 2.91 30.38 28.91
N ARG A 6 3.75 31.32 29.35
CA ARG A 6 4.73 32.03 28.52
C ARG A 6 6.13 31.45 28.64
N GLU A 7 6.35 30.54 29.56
CA GLU A 7 7.62 29.86 29.89
C GLU A 7 7.39 28.35 29.95
N ASP A 8 8.40 27.59 30.35
CA ASP A 8 8.34 26.15 30.46
C ASP A 8 7.16 25.66 31.32
N ALA A 9 6.42 24.67 30.83
CA ALA A 9 5.28 24.10 31.53
C ALA A 9 5.56 22.62 31.89
N LEU A 10 5.45 22.30 33.18
CA LEU A 10 5.55 20.95 33.69
C LEU A 10 4.23 20.52 34.31
N ASN A 11 3.63 19.45 33.77
CA ASN A 11 2.47 18.81 34.37
C ASN A 11 2.83 17.46 35.01
N ASN A 12 2.70 17.37 36.32
CA ASN A 12 2.82 16.14 37.13
C ASN A 12 1.49 15.72 37.75
N ALA A 13 0.40 16.39 37.43
CA ALA A 13 -0.93 16.16 38.02
C ALA A 13 -1.91 15.65 36.94
N VAL A 14 -3.12 15.42 37.36
CA VAL A 14 -4.25 15.08 36.48
C VAL A 14 -4.98 16.36 36.12
N ILE A 15 -5.07 16.66 34.85
CA ILE A 15 -5.92 17.73 34.29
C ILE A 15 -7.20 17.08 33.77
N ASN A 16 -8.29 17.33 34.46
CA ASN A 16 -9.62 16.79 34.15
C ASN A 16 -10.56 17.98 33.87
N GLU A 17 -10.92 18.17 32.60
CA GLU A 17 -11.74 19.32 32.22
C GLU A 17 -12.81 18.96 31.19
N PHE A 18 -14.02 19.51 31.41
CA PHE A 18 -15.10 19.53 30.40
C PHE A 18 -14.98 20.75 29.47
N GLY A 19 -13.77 21.11 29.08
CA GLY A 19 -13.49 22.31 28.33
C GLY A 19 -12.73 22.09 27.03
N THR A 20 -12.23 23.17 26.46
CA THR A 20 -11.69 23.20 25.10
C THR A 20 -10.17 23.03 25.00
N GLY A 21 -9.43 22.93 26.09
CA GLY A 21 -7.97 22.78 26.02
C GLY A 21 -7.30 22.31 27.31
N GLY A 22 -6.17 21.65 27.19
CA GLY A 22 -5.31 21.21 28.27
C GLY A 22 -4.18 22.20 28.54
N ILE A 23 -3.00 21.99 27.95
CA ILE A 23 -1.84 22.89 28.09
C ILE A 23 -1.69 23.72 26.83
N PHE A 24 -1.56 25.03 27.01
CA PHE A 24 -1.47 25.99 25.93
C PHE A 24 -0.19 26.80 26.05
N ALA A 25 0.70 26.71 25.08
CA ALA A 25 1.92 27.50 25.03
C ALA A 25 2.02 28.24 23.70
N ASN A 26 2.12 29.56 23.78
CA ASN A 26 2.20 30.45 22.64
C ASN A 26 3.28 31.49 22.88
N GLN A 27 4.35 31.47 22.11
CA GLN A 27 5.50 32.34 22.03
C GLN A 27 6.80 31.85 22.72
N GLY A 28 7.89 31.92 21.96
CA GLY A 28 9.27 31.78 22.44
C GLY A 28 9.77 30.34 22.53
N LYS A 29 10.92 30.17 23.18
CA LYS A 29 11.46 28.88 23.54
C LYS A 29 10.62 28.33 24.68
N LEU A 30 9.82 27.30 24.41
CA LEU A 30 8.93 26.71 25.41
C LEU A 30 9.14 25.21 25.45
N ASP A 31 9.51 24.69 26.62
CA ASP A 31 9.50 23.26 26.89
C ASP A 31 8.20 22.91 27.64
N ILE A 32 7.34 22.09 27.01
CA ILE A 32 6.15 21.52 27.64
C ILE A 32 6.45 20.09 27.98
N ILE A 33 6.42 19.75 29.28
CA ILE A 33 6.66 18.39 29.76
C ILE A 33 5.41 17.89 30.47
N ASN A 34 4.83 16.80 29.94
CA ASN A 34 3.69 16.12 30.58
C ASN A 34 4.12 14.77 31.20
N ASN A 35 4.05 14.68 32.52
CA ASN A 35 4.27 13.44 33.29
C ASN A 35 2.97 12.85 33.85
N GLY A 36 1.87 13.59 33.79
CA GLY A 36 0.57 13.22 34.35
C GLY A 36 -0.49 12.95 33.32
N ASP A 37 -1.73 12.92 33.72
CA ASP A 37 -2.89 12.73 32.87
C ASP A 37 -3.47 14.06 32.41
N ILE A 38 -3.79 14.14 31.12
CA ILE A 38 -4.60 15.19 30.51
C ILE A 38 -5.84 14.50 29.94
N ILE A 39 -7.00 14.68 30.57
CA ILE A 39 -8.24 14.02 30.18
C ILE A 39 -9.30 15.08 29.86
N LEU A 40 -9.64 15.16 28.57
CA LEU A 40 -10.57 16.14 28.02
C LEU A 40 -11.68 15.40 27.26
N ASP A 41 -12.83 15.19 27.88
CA ASP A 41 -13.93 14.40 27.30
C ASP A 41 -14.85 15.22 26.37
N GLY A 42 -14.62 16.53 26.25
CA GLY A 42 -15.36 17.42 25.34
C GLY A 42 -15.04 17.17 23.86
N THR A 43 -15.94 17.61 22.97
CA THR A 43 -15.72 17.55 21.52
C THR A 43 -14.83 18.68 21.03
N GLY A 44 -13.94 18.41 20.07
CA GLY A 44 -13.04 19.40 19.46
C GLY A 44 -12.01 19.96 20.44
N THR A 45 -11.56 19.18 21.40
CA THR A 45 -10.60 19.56 22.45
C THR A 45 -9.16 19.36 22.00
N ILE A 46 -8.23 20.17 22.54
CA ILE A 46 -6.78 20.03 22.30
C ILE A 46 -6.07 19.75 23.62
N GLY A 47 -5.37 18.61 23.73
CA GLY A 47 -4.62 18.22 24.92
C GLY A 47 -3.43 19.13 25.16
N ILE A 48 -2.49 19.18 24.24
CA ILE A 48 -1.34 20.10 24.27
C ILE A 48 -1.31 20.91 22.99
N TYR A 49 -1.16 22.22 23.13
CA TYR A 49 -0.96 23.16 22.01
C TYR A 49 0.36 23.89 22.20
N ALA A 50 1.28 23.71 21.26
CA ALA A 50 2.57 24.39 21.23
C ALA A 50 2.75 25.13 19.90
N TYR A 51 2.93 26.44 19.95
CA TYR A 51 3.20 27.27 18.78
C TYR A 51 4.40 28.16 19.00
N ASN A 52 5.41 28.02 18.16
CA ASN A 52 6.55 28.93 18.16
C ASN A 52 6.32 30.11 17.22
N ASN A 53 5.96 31.24 17.76
CA ASN A 53 5.72 32.48 17.03
C ASN A 53 7.01 33.36 16.94
N ASN A 54 8.18 32.76 16.90
CA ASN A 54 9.42 33.56 16.87
C ASN A 54 9.60 34.25 15.50
N ILE A 55 9.28 35.52 15.42
CA ILE A 55 9.39 36.38 14.24
C ILE A 55 10.86 36.76 13.96
N ASN A 56 11.79 36.57 14.90
CA ASN A 56 13.17 37.08 14.85
C ASN A 56 14.22 36.07 14.40
N GLY A 57 13.84 34.92 13.85
CA GLY A 57 14.77 34.02 13.13
C GLY A 57 15.87 33.32 13.95
N THR A 58 15.88 33.45 15.28
CA THR A 58 16.73 32.61 16.13
C THR A 58 15.99 31.29 16.38
N ASN A 59 16.56 30.22 15.90
CA ASN A 59 16.04 28.86 15.85
C ASN A 59 15.94 28.27 17.28
N THR A 60 14.89 28.60 18.01
CA THR A 60 14.56 27.99 19.29
C THR A 60 13.18 27.36 19.14
N ASP A 61 13.17 26.08 18.76
CA ASP A 61 11.95 25.31 18.57
C ASP A 61 11.23 25.13 19.93
N ALA A 62 9.93 25.30 19.93
CA ALA A 62 9.12 24.83 21.04
C ALA A 62 9.30 23.31 21.16
N LYS A 63 9.48 22.82 22.39
CA LYS A 63 9.62 21.38 22.62
C LYS A 63 8.45 20.85 23.43
N VAL A 64 7.80 19.82 22.92
CA VAL A 64 6.75 19.08 23.64
C VAL A 64 7.25 17.70 23.97
N VAL A 65 7.23 17.33 25.25
CA VAL A 65 7.58 15.99 25.72
C VAL A 65 6.41 15.41 26.49
N ASN A 66 5.77 14.39 25.96
CA ASN A 66 4.87 13.53 26.74
C ASN A 66 5.69 12.34 27.25
N MET A 67 6.01 12.35 28.53
CA MET A 67 6.88 11.35 29.16
C MET A 67 6.22 9.95 29.16
N PRO A 68 6.96 8.86 29.44
CA PRO A 68 6.40 7.51 29.44
C PRO A 68 5.19 7.31 30.36
N THR A 69 5.11 8.08 31.46
CA THR A 69 3.98 8.09 32.40
C THR A 69 2.86 9.03 31.97
N GLY A 70 3.11 9.92 31.01
CA GLY A 70 2.14 10.89 30.51
C GLY A 70 1.05 10.23 29.69
N ASN A 71 -0.20 10.53 30.01
CA ASN A 71 -1.37 10.03 29.28
C ASN A 71 -2.25 11.20 28.87
N ILE A 72 -2.46 11.33 27.58
CA ILE A 72 -3.31 12.36 26.98
C ILE A 72 -4.53 11.69 26.37
N LYS A 73 -5.73 12.06 26.83
CA LYS A 73 -6.99 11.59 26.29
C LYS A 73 -7.85 12.79 25.89
N VAL A 74 -8.25 12.84 24.63
CA VAL A 74 -9.18 13.84 24.11
C VAL A 74 -10.42 13.16 23.51
N GLY A 75 -11.55 13.87 23.54
CA GLY A 75 -12.83 13.39 23.02
C GLY A 75 -12.90 13.31 21.51
N ASN A 76 -14.12 13.32 20.99
CA ASN A 76 -14.39 13.22 19.56
C ASN A 76 -14.19 14.57 18.85
N SER A 77 -13.87 14.54 17.57
CA SER A 77 -14.02 15.70 16.68
C SER A 77 -15.50 16.00 16.42
N ASN A 78 -15.79 17.21 15.99
CA ASN A 78 -17.09 17.60 15.45
C ASN A 78 -16.90 18.29 14.09
N ASN A 79 -18.00 18.65 13.42
CA ASN A 79 -17.97 19.24 12.09
C ASN A 79 -17.23 20.61 12.01
N LEU A 80 -16.96 21.24 13.15
CA LEU A 80 -16.34 22.59 13.22
C LEU A 80 -14.91 22.51 13.75
N ASN A 81 -14.63 21.57 14.67
CA ASN A 81 -13.37 21.51 15.39
C ASN A 81 -12.83 20.08 15.48
N ALA A 82 -11.58 19.87 15.08
CA ALA A 82 -10.88 18.63 15.30
C ALA A 82 -10.46 18.50 16.78
N ALA A 83 -10.66 17.31 17.37
CA ALA A 83 -10.02 16.97 18.61
C ALA A 83 -8.57 16.59 18.35
N VAL A 84 -7.61 17.17 19.09
CA VAL A 84 -6.18 16.97 18.86
C VAL A 84 -5.49 16.62 20.18
N GLY A 85 -4.77 15.49 20.21
CA GLY A 85 -3.99 15.14 21.40
C GLY A 85 -2.83 16.10 21.62
N ILE A 86 -1.91 16.19 20.67
CA ILE A 86 -0.77 17.12 20.66
C ILE A 86 -0.76 17.91 19.36
N TYR A 87 -0.85 19.22 19.44
CA TYR A 87 -0.62 20.13 18.32
C TYR A 87 0.72 20.83 18.49
N GLY A 88 1.57 20.74 17.48
CA GLY A 88 2.83 21.47 17.42
C GLY A 88 2.99 22.21 16.10
N GLU A 89 3.31 23.51 16.16
CA GLU A 89 3.66 24.33 15.01
C GLU A 89 5.03 24.94 15.22
N LYS A 90 5.97 24.66 14.32
CA LYS A 90 7.41 24.96 14.49
C LYS A 90 7.93 24.42 15.81
N ALA A 91 7.67 23.14 16.06
CA ALA A 91 7.95 22.49 17.34
C ALA A 91 8.62 21.12 17.14
N THR A 92 9.44 20.74 18.13
CA THR A 92 9.92 19.38 18.28
C THR A 92 8.97 18.63 19.22
N ILE A 93 8.40 17.51 18.76
CA ILE A 93 7.43 16.70 19.53
C ILE A 93 8.07 15.35 19.86
N SER A 94 8.11 15.02 21.17
CA SER A 94 8.51 13.70 21.68
C SER A 94 7.34 13.13 22.48
N ASN A 95 6.60 12.20 21.88
CA ASN A 95 5.60 11.43 22.62
C ASN A 95 6.17 10.07 23.00
N GLN A 96 6.56 9.90 24.25
CA GLN A 96 7.03 8.63 24.83
C GLN A 96 5.92 7.92 25.60
N GLY A 97 4.85 8.63 25.93
CA GLY A 97 3.69 8.13 26.65
C GLY A 97 2.56 7.67 25.75
N LYS A 98 1.34 7.86 26.23
CA LYS A 98 0.12 7.45 25.52
C LYS A 98 -0.70 8.66 25.09
N VAL A 99 -1.19 8.62 23.84
CA VAL A 99 -2.19 9.56 23.34
C VAL A 99 -3.40 8.77 22.85
N THR A 100 -4.58 9.11 23.37
CA THR A 100 -5.87 8.53 22.98
C THR A 100 -6.75 9.64 22.44
N VAL A 101 -7.30 9.43 21.27
CA VAL A 101 -8.26 10.36 20.63
C VAL A 101 -9.55 9.62 20.28
N GLY A 102 -10.66 10.32 20.43
CA GLY A 102 -11.97 9.82 20.03
C GLY A 102 -12.17 9.86 18.51
N ASP A 103 -13.41 9.66 18.07
CA ASP A 103 -13.77 9.56 16.66
C ASP A 103 -13.44 10.84 15.89
N GLY A 104 -12.87 10.70 14.69
CA GLY A 104 -12.40 11.80 13.85
C GLY A 104 -11.25 12.63 14.44
N GLY A 105 -10.67 12.23 15.59
CA GLY A 105 -9.60 12.96 16.27
C GLY A 105 -8.22 12.74 15.64
N ILE A 106 -7.29 13.64 15.94
CA ILE A 106 -5.88 13.59 15.51
C ILE A 106 -5.01 13.41 16.75
N ALA A 107 -4.24 12.33 16.82
CA ALA A 107 -3.41 12.12 17.99
C ALA A 107 -2.23 13.11 18.06
N ILE A 108 -1.49 13.28 16.96
CA ILE A 108 -0.41 14.27 16.85
C ILE A 108 -0.58 15.06 15.56
N TYR A 109 -0.67 16.38 15.64
CA TYR A 109 -0.66 17.27 14.49
C TYR A 109 0.58 18.15 14.50
N ALA A 110 1.48 17.88 13.56
CA ALA A 110 2.72 18.64 13.36
C ALA A 110 2.59 19.53 12.12
N LYS A 111 2.82 20.83 12.28
CA LYS A 111 2.62 21.84 11.24
C LYS A 111 3.83 22.76 11.12
N ASN A 112 4.10 23.26 9.91
CA ASN A 112 5.08 24.30 9.60
C ASN A 112 6.48 24.04 10.22
N ASP A 113 7.28 23.18 9.59
CA ASP A 113 8.66 22.86 10.04
C ASP A 113 8.75 22.19 11.43
N SER A 114 7.71 21.48 11.87
CA SER A 114 7.76 20.68 13.09
C SER A 114 8.42 19.30 12.84
N ASN A 115 9.05 18.74 13.88
CA ASN A 115 9.64 17.41 13.83
C ASN A 115 9.14 16.53 14.98
N ILE A 116 8.68 15.32 14.66
CA ILE A 116 8.27 14.32 15.64
C ILE A 116 9.41 13.32 15.80
N ILE A 117 10.01 13.29 17.02
CA ILE A 117 11.16 12.44 17.33
C ILE A 117 10.77 11.13 18.04
N ASP A 118 9.65 11.10 18.74
CA ASP A 118 9.08 9.91 19.35
C ASP A 118 7.57 9.88 19.14
N LEU A 119 6.99 8.70 18.92
CA LEU A 119 5.55 8.52 18.65
C LEU A 119 4.80 7.81 19.79
N GLY A 120 5.48 7.09 20.66
CA GLY A 120 4.89 6.39 21.79
C GLY A 120 3.74 5.44 21.38
N SER A 121 2.67 5.46 22.17
CA SER A 121 1.46 4.67 21.91
C SER A 121 0.31 5.58 21.46
N LEU A 122 -0.22 5.35 20.26
CA LEU A 122 -1.37 6.08 19.70
C LEU A 122 -2.58 5.16 19.65
N ASN A 123 -3.66 5.52 20.35
CA ASN A 123 -4.96 4.86 20.27
C ASN A 123 -5.97 5.80 19.62
N ILE A 124 -6.53 5.36 18.49
CA ILE A 124 -7.25 6.23 17.56
C ILE A 124 -8.68 5.71 17.40
N GLY A 125 -9.65 6.58 17.61
CA GLY A 125 -11.07 6.31 17.37
C GLY A 125 -11.38 6.12 15.86
N SER A 126 -12.65 5.86 15.55
CA SER A 126 -13.11 5.72 14.18
C SER A 126 -12.83 6.99 13.38
N ASP A 127 -12.49 6.88 12.11
CA ASP A 127 -12.19 8.00 11.20
C ASP A 127 -11.13 8.99 11.72
N GLY A 128 -10.31 8.56 12.68
CA GLY A 128 -9.25 9.37 13.25
C GLY A 128 -7.90 9.24 12.54
N ILE A 129 -7.00 10.15 12.86
CA ILE A 129 -5.63 10.22 12.33
C ILE A 129 -4.63 10.04 13.47
N GLY A 130 -3.67 9.15 13.32
CA GLY A 130 -2.57 9.00 14.26
C GLY A 130 -1.63 10.20 14.22
N VAL A 131 -1.05 10.46 13.08
CA VAL A 131 -0.13 11.59 12.86
C VAL A 131 -0.55 12.35 11.62
N MET A 132 -0.80 13.65 11.75
CA MET A 132 -1.02 14.56 10.64
C MET A 132 0.19 15.46 10.47
N LEU A 133 0.70 15.53 9.26
CA LEU A 133 1.86 16.34 8.90
C LEU A 133 1.47 17.32 7.80
N ASP A 134 1.74 18.60 8.03
CA ASP A 134 1.42 19.68 7.11
C ASP A 134 2.64 20.60 6.90
N GLY A 135 2.77 21.15 5.72
CA GLY A 135 3.92 21.96 5.34
C GLY A 135 5.22 21.11 5.26
N LYS A 136 6.31 21.65 5.82
CA LYS A 136 7.62 21.00 5.83
C LYS A 136 7.86 20.09 7.03
N SER A 137 6.81 19.76 7.79
CA SER A 137 6.94 18.91 8.99
C SER A 137 7.41 17.50 8.64
N ASP A 138 8.10 16.84 9.58
CA ASP A 138 8.71 15.54 9.36
C ASP A 138 8.64 14.62 10.60
N ILE A 139 8.98 13.35 10.41
CA ILE A 139 9.08 12.33 11.46
C ILE A 139 10.50 11.75 11.42
N SER A 140 11.21 11.83 12.55
CA SER A 140 12.49 11.15 12.76
C SER A 140 12.41 10.02 13.80
N ALA A 141 11.22 9.69 14.26
CA ALA A 141 10.97 8.54 15.15
C ALA A 141 11.39 7.22 14.46
N ALA A 142 11.78 6.22 15.26
CA ALA A 142 12.20 4.93 14.73
C ALA A 142 11.02 4.05 14.32
N SER A 143 9.90 4.11 15.05
CA SER A 143 8.74 3.25 14.80
C SER A 143 7.44 3.87 15.28
N LEU A 144 6.31 3.32 14.77
CA LEU A 144 4.95 3.66 15.15
C LEU A 144 4.13 2.38 15.31
N THR A 145 3.46 2.22 16.45
CA THR A 145 2.47 1.17 16.65
C THR A 145 1.06 1.77 16.67
N LEU A 146 0.19 1.22 15.82
CA LEU A 146 -1.20 1.65 15.66
C LEU A 146 -2.16 0.56 16.13
N THR A 147 -3.19 0.96 16.86
CA THR A 147 -4.25 0.06 17.33
C THR A 147 -5.62 0.65 17.08
N GLY A 148 -6.62 -0.21 16.94
CA GLY A 148 -8.02 0.15 16.81
C GLY A 148 -8.69 -0.39 15.56
N THR A 149 -10.00 -0.27 15.46
CA THR A 149 -10.82 -0.75 14.34
C THR A 149 -11.50 0.42 13.65
N GLY A 150 -11.28 0.59 12.33
CA GLY A 150 -11.95 1.60 11.50
C GLY A 150 -13.32 1.15 11.02
N ILE A 151 -14.09 2.09 10.45
CA ILE A 151 -15.38 1.81 9.79
C ILE A 151 -15.13 1.38 8.35
N ASP A 152 -14.25 2.07 7.64
CA ASP A 152 -13.77 1.73 6.31
C ASP A 152 -12.28 2.05 6.13
N ILE A 153 -11.69 1.64 4.99
CA ILE A 153 -10.27 1.80 4.70
C ILE A 153 -9.82 3.25 4.46
N ASN A 154 -10.75 4.16 4.19
CA ASN A 154 -10.45 5.57 3.92
C ASN A 154 -10.60 6.46 5.17
N GLY A 155 -11.27 5.96 6.21
CA GLY A 155 -11.64 6.75 7.37
C GLY A 155 -10.56 6.83 8.44
N LYS A 156 -9.75 5.80 8.61
CA LYS A 156 -8.76 5.69 9.69
C LYS A 156 -7.35 5.67 9.14
N THR A 157 -6.53 6.62 9.56
CA THR A 157 -5.19 6.82 8.99
C THR A 157 -4.13 6.84 10.08
N GLY A 158 -3.04 6.09 9.88
CA GLY A 158 -1.88 6.12 10.74
C GLY A 158 -1.10 7.43 10.58
N ILE A 159 -0.50 7.63 9.42
CA ILE A 159 0.23 8.85 9.07
C ILE A 159 -0.44 9.49 7.86
N PHE A 160 -0.81 10.75 7.98
CA PHE A 160 -1.39 11.53 6.91
C PHE A 160 -0.48 12.69 6.51
N TYR A 161 -0.15 12.73 5.23
CA TYR A 161 0.57 13.84 4.61
C TYR A 161 -0.32 14.56 3.61
N ARG A 162 -0.34 15.88 3.68
CA ARG A 162 -0.98 16.74 2.68
C ARG A 162 0.04 17.63 2.01
N GLY A 163 0.16 17.50 0.70
CA GLY A 163 0.99 18.36 -0.15
C GLY A 163 0.19 19.30 -1.05
N THR A 164 0.88 20.11 -1.81
CA THR A 164 0.29 21.07 -2.79
C THR A 164 0.54 20.64 -4.24
N GLY A 165 1.17 19.47 -4.47
CA GLY A 165 1.33 18.84 -5.79
C GLY A 165 2.75 18.37 -6.14
N ASN A 166 3.78 19.13 -5.76
CA ASN A 166 5.18 18.85 -6.18
C ASN A 166 6.09 18.38 -5.03
N GLU A 167 5.59 18.29 -3.83
CA GLU A 167 6.36 17.87 -2.67
C GLU A 167 6.67 16.38 -2.73
N SER A 168 7.80 16.01 -2.13
CA SER A 168 8.18 14.61 -1.91
C SER A 168 8.56 14.40 -0.46
N LYS A 169 8.04 13.33 0.15
CA LYS A 169 8.38 12.92 1.52
C LYS A 169 8.83 11.48 1.55
N ASN A 170 9.81 11.21 2.43
CA ASN A 170 10.25 9.85 2.74
C ASN A 170 9.78 9.47 4.14
N VAL A 171 9.06 8.37 4.24
CA VAL A 171 8.65 7.74 5.50
C VAL A 171 9.55 6.52 5.70
N SER A 172 10.58 6.68 6.52
CA SER A 172 11.58 5.64 6.78
C SER A 172 11.33 4.83 8.06
N ILE A 173 10.26 5.14 8.78
CA ILE A 173 9.93 4.48 10.04
C ILE A 173 9.22 3.14 9.82
N ASP A 174 9.38 2.23 10.78
CA ASP A 174 8.63 1.00 10.83
C ASP A 174 7.24 1.25 11.43
N ILE A 175 6.18 0.82 10.72
CA ILE A 175 4.80 1.00 11.16
C ILE A 175 4.17 -0.37 11.43
N ASN A 176 3.87 -0.63 12.69
CA ASN A 176 3.09 -1.80 13.07
C ASN A 176 1.60 -1.44 13.13
N ALA A 177 0.88 -1.76 12.07
CA ALA A 177 -0.56 -1.61 11.92
C ALA A 177 -1.29 -2.97 11.87
N SER A 178 -0.69 -4.05 12.38
CA SER A 178 -1.26 -5.40 12.35
C SER A 178 -2.58 -5.51 13.13
N ASN A 179 -2.78 -4.67 14.13
CA ASN A 179 -4.02 -4.54 14.91
C ASN A 179 -4.80 -3.26 14.59
N PHE A 180 -4.53 -2.64 13.44
CA PHE A 180 -5.19 -1.44 12.95
C PHE A 180 -6.11 -1.83 11.79
N GLU A 181 -7.24 -2.46 12.13
CA GLU A 181 -8.16 -3.02 11.13
C GLU A 181 -8.90 -1.94 10.36
N LYS A 182 -9.11 -2.16 9.07
CA LYS A 182 -9.78 -1.23 8.14
C LYS A 182 -9.16 0.18 8.13
N GLY A 183 -7.87 0.28 8.40
CA GLY A 183 -7.14 1.54 8.44
C GLY A 183 -6.07 1.62 7.36
N THR A 184 -5.59 2.82 7.09
CA THR A 184 -4.49 3.10 6.18
C THR A 184 -3.23 3.44 6.98
N ALA A 185 -2.13 2.72 6.79
CA ALA A 185 -0.91 3.01 7.53
C ALA A 185 -0.29 4.35 7.12
N ILE A 186 -0.14 4.60 5.82
CA ILE A 186 0.34 5.87 5.25
C ILE A 186 -0.65 6.34 4.20
N TYR A 187 -1.23 7.53 4.40
CA TYR A 187 -2.04 8.21 3.41
C TYR A 187 -1.36 9.52 2.99
N ALA A 188 -1.10 9.67 1.70
CA ALA A 188 -0.58 10.90 1.12
C ALA A 188 -1.58 11.50 0.13
N GLU A 189 -1.73 12.83 0.15
CA GLU A 189 -2.62 13.56 -0.73
C GLU A 189 -1.87 14.67 -1.46
N ASN A 190 -1.98 14.71 -2.81
CA ASN A 190 -1.38 15.73 -3.70
C ASN A 190 0.14 15.91 -3.51
N MET A 191 0.88 14.81 -3.45
CA MET A 191 2.34 14.82 -3.33
C MET A 191 2.95 13.50 -3.75
N ASN A 192 4.28 13.44 -3.86
CA ASN A 192 5.01 12.19 -3.95
C ASN A 192 5.31 11.66 -2.54
N ILE A 193 5.21 10.35 -2.36
CA ILE A 193 5.51 9.70 -1.09
C ILE A 193 6.42 8.48 -1.32
N LEU A 194 7.47 8.36 -0.54
CA LEU A 194 8.36 7.22 -0.49
C LEU A 194 8.22 6.52 0.87
N SER A 195 7.91 5.24 0.88
CA SER A 195 7.96 4.38 2.07
C SER A 195 9.20 3.50 2.01
N SER A 196 10.12 3.68 2.94
CA SER A 196 11.36 2.90 3.00
C SER A 196 11.51 2.04 4.26
N GLY A 197 10.61 2.19 5.24
CA GLY A 197 10.52 1.33 6.42
C GLY A 197 9.69 0.05 6.19
N THR A 198 9.41 -0.66 7.27
CA THR A 198 8.55 -1.84 7.27
C THR A 198 7.12 -1.47 7.66
N LEU A 199 6.14 -1.85 6.84
CA LEU A 199 4.72 -1.68 7.12
C LEU A 199 4.08 -3.04 7.37
N ASN A 200 3.63 -3.32 8.60
CA ASN A 200 2.85 -4.51 8.94
C ASN A 200 1.36 -4.17 8.93
N ILE A 201 0.59 -4.74 8.00
CA ILE A 201 -0.79 -4.32 7.72
C ILE A 201 -1.79 -5.36 8.21
N GLY A 202 -2.76 -4.90 8.98
CA GLY A 202 -3.83 -5.72 9.54
C GLY A 202 -4.98 -5.99 8.58
N LYS A 203 -6.05 -6.59 9.12
CA LYS A 203 -7.24 -7.00 8.37
C LYS A 203 -7.92 -5.81 7.67
N ASP A 204 -8.27 -6.01 6.38
CA ASP A 204 -8.93 -5.01 5.53
C ASP A 204 -8.21 -3.64 5.50
N GLY A 205 -6.93 -3.61 5.88
CA GLY A 205 -6.11 -2.40 5.92
C GLY A 205 -5.39 -2.10 4.60
N VAL A 206 -4.84 -0.89 4.48
CA VAL A 206 -4.01 -0.44 3.37
C VAL A 206 -2.65 0.01 3.88
N GLY A 207 -1.57 -0.45 3.25
CA GLY A 207 -0.21 -0.01 3.60
C GLY A 207 0.05 1.42 3.18
N LEU A 208 0.06 1.68 1.88
CA LEU A 208 0.28 3.00 1.28
C LEU A 208 -0.89 3.38 0.40
N LEU A 209 -1.62 4.43 0.77
CA LEU A 209 -2.67 5.05 -0.03
C LEU A 209 -2.16 6.38 -0.60
N LEU A 210 -2.23 6.55 -1.91
CA LEU A 210 -1.95 7.82 -2.56
C LEU A 210 -3.20 8.33 -3.29
N LYS A 211 -3.57 9.58 -3.01
CA LYS A 211 -4.56 10.35 -3.74
C LYS A 211 -3.90 11.58 -4.34
N GLY A 212 -4.04 11.79 -5.64
CA GLY A 212 -3.35 12.90 -6.29
C GLY A 212 -3.71 13.00 -7.77
N THR A 213 -2.72 13.21 -8.59
CA THR A 213 -2.80 13.27 -10.06
C THR A 213 -1.83 12.28 -10.68
N LEU A 214 -1.87 12.13 -12.01
CA LEU A 214 -0.91 11.30 -12.76
C LEU A 214 0.56 11.76 -12.62
N ALA A 215 0.81 12.98 -12.10
CA ALA A 215 2.15 13.47 -11.81
C ALA A 215 2.67 12.95 -10.45
N ASN A 216 1.80 12.50 -9.56
CA ASN A 216 2.18 12.02 -8.24
C ASN A 216 2.48 10.52 -8.24
N ILE A 217 3.49 10.13 -7.46
CA ILE A 217 3.95 8.75 -7.35
C ILE A 217 4.05 8.36 -5.88
N GLY A 218 3.39 7.23 -5.53
CA GLY A 218 3.63 6.52 -4.29
C GLY A 218 4.64 5.41 -4.52
N THR A 219 5.76 5.46 -3.82
CA THR A 219 6.87 4.51 -3.98
C THR A 219 7.08 3.70 -2.72
N ASN A 220 7.21 2.38 -2.86
CA ASN A 220 7.72 1.50 -1.82
C ASN A 220 9.14 1.05 -2.16
N THR A 221 10.10 1.28 -1.28
CA THR A 221 11.47 0.74 -1.34
C THR A 221 11.81 -0.13 -0.12
N GLY A 222 10.93 -0.14 0.89
CA GLY A 222 11.03 -0.95 2.09
C GLY A 222 10.27 -2.28 1.97
N ILE A 223 9.68 -2.70 3.08
CA ILE A 223 8.89 -3.93 3.17
C ILE A 223 7.44 -3.59 3.49
N ILE A 224 6.50 -4.12 2.72
CA ILE A 224 5.08 -4.14 3.08
C ILE A 224 4.71 -5.60 3.37
N ASP A 225 4.40 -5.88 4.63
CA ASP A 225 4.00 -7.20 5.09
C ASP A 225 2.50 -7.22 5.40
N LEU A 226 1.73 -7.87 4.52
CA LEU A 226 0.31 -8.07 4.75
C LEU A 226 0.18 -9.25 5.72
N THR A 227 -0.16 -8.93 6.98
CA THR A 227 -0.10 -9.87 8.10
C THR A 227 -0.86 -11.16 7.81
N ALA A 228 -0.25 -12.31 8.15
CA ALA A 228 -0.88 -13.62 8.06
C ALA A 228 -2.16 -13.69 8.91
N ASP A 229 -3.11 -14.52 8.48
CA ASP A 229 -4.44 -14.69 9.10
C ASP A 229 -5.33 -13.43 9.11
N LYS A 230 -4.93 -12.37 8.40
CA LYS A 230 -5.70 -11.12 8.24
C LYS A 230 -6.11 -10.95 6.77
N THR A 231 -7.37 -11.21 6.45
CA THR A 231 -7.90 -11.13 5.09
C THR A 231 -8.09 -9.71 4.58
N GLY A 232 -8.24 -9.53 3.26
CA GLY A 232 -8.70 -8.28 2.63
C GLY A 232 -7.71 -7.13 2.57
N ALA A 233 -6.51 -7.25 3.12
CA ALA A 233 -5.53 -6.16 3.13
C ALA A 233 -4.93 -5.88 1.74
N VAL A 234 -4.55 -4.62 1.51
CA VAL A 234 -3.90 -4.13 0.30
C VAL A 234 -2.57 -3.46 0.64
N GLY A 235 -1.49 -3.85 -0.05
CA GLY A 235 -0.17 -3.26 0.20
C GLY A 235 -0.11 -1.80 -0.24
N MET A 236 -0.36 -1.53 -1.53
CA MET A 236 -0.37 -0.18 -2.10
C MET A 236 -1.66 0.05 -2.87
N TYR A 237 -2.27 1.23 -2.74
CA TYR A 237 -3.54 1.55 -3.38
C TYR A 237 -3.60 2.98 -3.93
N THR A 238 -4.15 3.13 -5.15
CA THR A 238 -4.50 4.44 -5.72
C THR A 238 -5.66 4.34 -6.72
N LYS A 239 -6.42 5.46 -6.83
CA LYS A 239 -7.42 5.68 -7.89
C LYS A 239 -7.07 6.83 -8.83
N THR A 240 -6.11 7.67 -8.47
CA THR A 240 -5.91 8.97 -9.15
C THR A 240 -4.43 9.32 -9.38
N ALA A 241 -3.51 8.41 -9.07
CA ALA A 241 -2.07 8.64 -9.13
C ALA A 241 -1.32 7.41 -9.63
N ASN A 242 -0.01 7.40 -9.54
CA ASN A 242 0.84 6.26 -9.92
C ASN A 242 1.45 5.59 -8.69
N LEU A 243 1.72 4.29 -8.80
CA LEU A 243 2.40 3.49 -7.78
C LEU A 243 3.66 2.85 -8.37
N LEU A 244 4.73 2.82 -7.59
CA LEU A 244 5.98 2.13 -7.89
C LEU A 244 6.38 1.25 -6.71
N ASN A 245 6.44 -0.04 -6.91
CA ASN A 245 7.07 -0.94 -5.96
C ASN A 245 8.49 -1.29 -6.42
N SER A 246 9.49 -0.83 -5.69
CA SER A 246 10.90 -1.22 -5.85
C SER A 246 11.44 -1.99 -4.64
N GLY A 247 10.63 -2.14 -3.60
CA GLY A 247 10.93 -2.92 -2.39
C GLY A 247 10.29 -4.32 -2.42
N THR A 248 9.90 -4.79 -1.26
CA THR A 248 9.27 -6.11 -1.09
C THR A 248 7.83 -5.98 -0.60
N ILE A 249 6.91 -6.76 -1.18
CA ILE A 249 5.54 -6.90 -0.68
C ILE A 249 5.29 -8.38 -0.42
N ASN A 250 4.97 -8.74 0.83
CA ASN A 250 4.58 -10.07 1.23
C ASN A 250 3.06 -10.18 1.34
N VAL A 251 2.46 -11.08 0.59
CA VAL A 251 1.01 -11.34 0.58
C VAL A 251 0.78 -12.68 1.26
N ASN A 252 0.32 -12.65 2.52
CA ASN A 252 0.41 -13.78 3.44
C ASN A 252 -0.94 -14.39 3.84
N SER A 253 -2.07 -13.83 3.40
CA SER A 253 -3.40 -14.35 3.76
C SER A 253 -4.39 -14.25 2.60
N PHE A 254 -5.39 -15.11 2.61
CA PHE A 254 -6.42 -15.18 1.57
C PHE A 254 -7.08 -13.81 1.28
N SER A 255 -7.38 -13.56 0.00
CA SER A 255 -8.02 -12.31 -0.48
C SER A 255 -7.21 -11.03 -0.29
N GLN A 256 -5.91 -11.13 -0.02
CA GLN A 256 -5.02 -9.96 0.00
C GLN A 256 -4.53 -9.61 -1.41
N ILE A 257 -4.17 -8.33 -1.58
CA ILE A 257 -3.66 -7.77 -2.84
C ILE A 257 -2.36 -7.00 -2.55
N GLY A 258 -1.29 -7.29 -3.29
CA GLY A 258 -0.03 -6.56 -3.13
C GLY A 258 -0.15 -5.10 -3.57
N VAL A 259 -0.52 -4.85 -4.83
CA VAL A 259 -0.70 -3.50 -5.39
C VAL A 259 -2.04 -3.42 -6.10
N TYR A 260 -2.83 -2.40 -5.81
CA TYR A 260 -4.11 -2.14 -6.47
C TYR A 260 -4.15 -0.73 -7.06
N THR A 261 -4.48 -0.62 -8.34
CA THR A 261 -4.70 0.66 -9.01
C THR A 261 -5.89 0.60 -9.95
N GLU A 262 -6.67 1.66 -9.99
CA GLU A 262 -7.78 1.83 -10.92
C GLU A 262 -7.83 3.24 -11.49
N GLY A 263 -8.47 3.40 -12.64
CA GLY A 263 -8.70 4.70 -13.26
C GLY A 263 -7.79 5.01 -14.45
N ILE A 264 -8.27 5.89 -15.32
CA ILE A 264 -7.67 6.19 -16.62
C ILE A 264 -6.24 6.72 -16.48
N GLY A 265 -5.29 6.01 -17.09
CA GLY A 265 -3.88 6.40 -17.19
C GLY A 265 -3.06 6.19 -15.95
N ASN A 266 -3.66 5.78 -14.83
CA ASN A 266 -2.93 5.44 -13.62
C ASN A 266 -2.06 4.19 -13.83
N LYS A 267 -0.91 4.14 -13.20
CA LYS A 267 0.04 3.04 -13.35
C LYS A 267 0.37 2.37 -12.03
N ALA A 268 0.42 1.05 -12.05
CA ALA A 268 1.11 0.23 -11.07
C ALA A 268 2.37 -0.35 -11.71
N VAL A 269 3.52 0.19 -11.35
CA VAL A 269 4.83 -0.27 -11.84
C VAL A 269 5.47 -1.13 -10.77
N ASN A 270 5.91 -2.32 -11.14
CA ASN A 270 6.63 -3.20 -10.24
C ASN A 270 8.05 -3.47 -10.73
N GLU A 271 9.02 -3.14 -9.89
CA GLU A 271 10.45 -3.35 -10.07
C GLU A 271 11.06 -4.16 -8.91
N GLY A 272 10.33 -4.30 -7.82
CA GLY A 272 10.70 -5.04 -6.63
C GLY A 272 10.05 -6.41 -6.52
N ALA A 273 10.18 -7.06 -5.38
CA ALA A 273 9.63 -8.38 -5.14
C ALA A 273 8.15 -8.34 -4.66
N ILE A 274 7.33 -9.27 -5.15
CA ILE A 274 6.00 -9.56 -4.60
C ILE A 274 5.94 -11.07 -4.34
N HIS A 275 5.79 -11.45 -3.07
CA HIS A 275 5.71 -12.84 -2.64
C HIS A 275 4.27 -13.22 -2.32
N LEU A 276 3.69 -14.13 -3.13
CA LEU A 276 2.36 -14.70 -2.94
C LEU A 276 2.48 -15.97 -2.10
N ASN A 277 2.47 -15.80 -0.77
CA ASN A 277 2.86 -16.85 0.18
C ASN A 277 1.72 -17.81 0.56
N THR A 278 0.48 -17.50 0.15
CA THR A 278 -0.72 -18.29 0.49
C THR A 278 -1.65 -18.44 -0.70
N ASP A 279 -2.71 -19.23 -0.53
CA ASP A 279 -3.71 -19.51 -1.56
C ASP A 279 -4.65 -18.33 -1.83
N GLY A 280 -5.09 -18.18 -3.09
CA GLY A 280 -6.15 -17.26 -3.47
C GLY A 280 -5.82 -15.78 -3.32
N VAL A 281 -4.57 -15.39 -3.54
CA VAL A 281 -4.08 -14.00 -3.44
C VAL A 281 -3.74 -13.41 -4.79
N THR A 282 -3.63 -12.09 -4.85
CA THR A 282 -3.29 -11.33 -6.06
C THR A 282 -2.06 -10.45 -5.83
N GLY A 283 -1.09 -10.51 -6.72
CA GLY A 283 0.09 -9.66 -6.66
C GLY A 283 -0.25 -8.21 -7.03
N ILE A 284 -0.69 -8.00 -8.26
CA ILE A 284 -1.07 -6.69 -8.78
C ILE A 284 -2.50 -6.77 -9.32
N PHE A 285 -3.34 -5.83 -8.93
CA PHE A 285 -4.67 -5.67 -9.51
C PHE A 285 -4.78 -4.31 -10.20
N VAL A 286 -5.12 -4.33 -11.50
CA VAL A 286 -5.34 -3.13 -12.30
C VAL A 286 -6.73 -3.13 -12.90
N LYS A 287 -7.40 -1.97 -12.86
CA LYS A 287 -8.80 -1.88 -13.27
C LYS A 287 -9.11 -0.53 -13.95
N ASP A 288 -10.19 -0.51 -14.75
CA ASP A 288 -10.81 0.70 -15.31
C ASP A 288 -9.82 1.62 -16.04
N ASN A 289 -9.15 1.09 -17.09
CA ASN A 289 -8.16 1.75 -17.95
C ASN A 289 -6.84 2.17 -17.24
N ALA A 290 -6.54 1.56 -16.09
CA ALA A 290 -5.21 1.62 -15.50
C ALA A 290 -4.22 0.71 -16.23
N VAL A 291 -2.93 0.81 -15.90
CA VAL A 291 -1.85 0.03 -16.53
C VAL A 291 -1.00 -0.64 -15.46
N GLY A 292 -0.87 -1.96 -15.52
CA GLY A 292 0.12 -2.73 -14.76
C GLY A 292 1.40 -2.91 -15.59
N GLU A 293 2.55 -2.54 -15.05
CA GLU A 293 3.84 -2.66 -15.74
C GLU A 293 4.82 -3.49 -14.92
N LEU A 294 5.49 -4.46 -15.55
CA LEU A 294 6.63 -5.18 -14.98
C LEU A 294 7.90 -4.75 -15.72
N ASN A 295 8.80 -4.06 -15.01
CA ASN A 295 10.01 -3.47 -15.61
C ASN A 295 11.29 -4.27 -15.32
N THR A 296 11.31 -5.09 -14.25
CA THR A 296 12.43 -5.96 -13.88
C THR A 296 12.01 -7.43 -13.80
N GLY A 297 12.93 -8.37 -13.98
CA GLY A 297 12.63 -9.81 -14.08
C GLY A 297 12.43 -10.50 -12.72
N ASN A 298 11.71 -11.63 -12.72
CA ASN A 298 11.54 -12.59 -11.62
C ASN A 298 11.02 -12.03 -10.28
N ILE A 299 10.11 -11.10 -10.34
CA ILE A 299 9.68 -10.28 -9.22
C ILE A 299 8.37 -10.71 -8.56
N ILE A 300 7.60 -11.63 -9.18
CA ILE A 300 6.41 -12.21 -8.56
C ILE A 300 6.67 -13.70 -8.33
N SER A 301 6.66 -14.12 -7.07
CA SER A 301 6.84 -15.52 -6.69
C SER A 301 5.58 -16.11 -6.05
N PHE A 302 5.33 -17.39 -6.29
CA PHE A 302 4.14 -18.11 -5.85
C PHE A 302 4.55 -19.26 -4.92
N SER A 303 4.05 -19.24 -3.70
CA SER A 303 4.12 -20.36 -2.76
C SER A 303 2.75 -21.00 -2.52
N GLY A 304 1.67 -20.22 -2.73
CA GLY A 304 0.29 -20.66 -2.59
C GLY A 304 -0.32 -21.20 -3.90
N LYS A 305 -1.58 -21.62 -3.80
CA LYS A 305 -2.41 -22.19 -4.88
C LYS A 305 -3.47 -21.21 -5.33
N SER A 306 -3.93 -21.35 -6.58
CA SER A 306 -5.04 -20.54 -7.14
C SER A 306 -4.81 -19.05 -7.00
N SER A 307 -3.56 -18.63 -7.06
CA SER A 307 -3.14 -17.23 -6.93
C SER A 307 -2.89 -16.60 -8.30
N VAL A 308 -3.02 -15.31 -8.39
CA VAL A 308 -2.87 -14.53 -9.61
C VAL A 308 -1.72 -13.53 -9.45
N GLY A 309 -0.76 -13.56 -10.36
CA GLY A 309 0.34 -12.59 -10.38
C GLY A 309 -0.16 -11.19 -10.68
N ILE A 310 -0.82 -11.02 -11.82
CA ILE A 310 -1.45 -9.77 -12.23
C ILE A 310 -2.88 -10.05 -12.65
N PHE A 311 -3.84 -9.43 -11.96
CA PHE A 311 -5.25 -9.41 -12.37
C PHE A 311 -5.56 -8.08 -13.07
N SER A 312 -6.13 -8.15 -14.25
CA SER A 312 -6.46 -6.97 -15.06
C SER A 312 -7.91 -7.02 -15.52
N GLU A 313 -8.72 -6.01 -15.17
CA GLU A 313 -10.11 -5.90 -15.59
C GLU A 313 -10.34 -4.57 -16.30
N LYS A 314 -10.71 -4.61 -17.59
CA LYS A 314 -10.87 -3.42 -18.44
C LYS A 314 -9.69 -2.46 -18.35
N ALA A 315 -8.46 -3.00 -18.38
CA ALA A 315 -7.22 -2.29 -18.13
C ALA A 315 -6.12 -2.80 -19.10
N ALA A 316 -4.86 -2.48 -18.84
CA ALA A 316 -3.75 -2.99 -19.64
C ALA A 316 -2.63 -3.57 -18.76
N VAL A 317 -1.92 -4.55 -19.28
CA VAL A 317 -0.72 -5.14 -18.68
C VAL A 317 0.43 -5.08 -19.67
N LYS A 318 1.58 -4.55 -19.24
CA LYS A 318 2.81 -4.46 -20.05
C LYS A 318 3.95 -5.22 -19.38
N LEU A 319 4.42 -6.26 -20.07
CA LEU A 319 5.55 -7.07 -19.65
C LEU A 319 6.80 -6.56 -20.39
N LYS A 320 7.55 -5.66 -19.75
CA LYS A 320 8.64 -4.88 -20.38
C LYS A 320 10.03 -5.48 -20.16
N THR A 321 10.11 -6.66 -19.58
CA THR A 321 11.37 -7.32 -19.24
C THR A 321 11.29 -8.81 -19.53
N ASN A 322 12.43 -9.49 -19.50
CA ASN A 322 12.46 -10.94 -19.51
C ASN A 322 11.93 -11.46 -18.16
N LEU A 323 10.97 -12.37 -18.21
CA LEU A 323 10.30 -12.92 -17.05
C LEU A 323 10.43 -14.44 -17.04
N ASN A 324 10.58 -15.01 -15.86
CA ASN A 324 10.55 -16.46 -15.68
C ASN A 324 9.52 -16.78 -14.60
N PHE A 325 8.35 -17.21 -15.03
CA PHE A 325 7.29 -17.68 -14.15
C PHE A 325 7.47 -19.16 -13.88
N ILE A 326 8.10 -19.50 -12.77
CA ILE A 326 8.28 -20.86 -12.29
C ILE A 326 7.24 -21.14 -11.21
N ASN A 327 6.37 -22.08 -11.48
CA ASN A 327 5.41 -22.57 -10.49
C ASN A 327 5.90 -23.92 -9.91
N LYS A 328 6.40 -23.90 -8.68
CA LYS A 328 6.99 -25.09 -8.05
C LYS A 328 5.98 -26.07 -7.45
N ASN A 329 4.71 -25.73 -7.44
CA ASN A 329 3.66 -26.54 -6.78
C ASN A 329 2.55 -26.88 -7.80
N GLU A 330 1.86 -28.02 -7.63
CA GLU A 330 0.71 -28.46 -8.44
C GLU A 330 -0.50 -27.52 -8.34
N ASN A 331 -0.33 -26.25 -8.68
CA ASN A 331 -1.28 -25.22 -8.27
C ASN A 331 -1.75 -24.43 -9.45
N LYS A 332 -3.04 -24.28 -9.62
CA LYS A 332 -3.76 -23.48 -10.61
C LYS A 332 -3.39 -21.98 -10.57
N ASN A 333 -2.09 -21.66 -10.50
CA ASN A 333 -1.66 -20.27 -10.51
C ASN A 333 -1.69 -19.69 -11.92
N ILE A 334 -2.06 -18.46 -12.02
CA ILE A 334 -2.14 -17.69 -13.26
C ILE A 334 -1.18 -16.51 -13.15
N TYR A 335 -0.27 -16.35 -14.12
CA TYR A 335 0.65 -15.23 -14.08
C TYR A 335 -0.05 -13.91 -14.43
N VAL A 336 -0.78 -13.86 -15.54
CA VAL A 336 -1.63 -12.73 -15.92
C VAL A 336 -3.05 -13.23 -16.15
N TYR A 337 -4.01 -12.74 -15.39
CA TYR A 337 -5.42 -12.94 -15.65
C TYR A 337 -6.04 -11.65 -16.18
N GLY A 338 -6.46 -11.68 -17.42
CA GLY A 338 -7.04 -10.54 -18.12
C GLY A 338 -8.52 -10.74 -18.42
N LYS A 339 -9.35 -9.76 -18.03
CA LYS A 339 -10.78 -9.72 -18.32
C LYS A 339 -11.07 -8.44 -19.08
N ASP A 340 -11.49 -8.56 -20.34
CA ASP A 340 -11.67 -7.42 -21.26
C ASP A 340 -10.44 -6.48 -21.26
N THR A 341 -9.25 -7.02 -21.44
CA THR A 341 -7.97 -6.35 -21.17
C THR A 341 -7.02 -6.40 -22.36
N VAL A 342 -6.02 -5.54 -22.38
CA VAL A 342 -4.89 -5.60 -23.30
C VAL A 342 -3.67 -6.13 -22.55
N VAL A 343 -3.08 -7.22 -23.00
CA VAL A 343 -1.81 -7.77 -22.48
C VAL A 343 -0.75 -7.65 -23.59
N GLU A 344 0.40 -7.08 -23.26
CA GLU A 344 1.50 -6.86 -24.17
C GLU A 344 2.81 -7.42 -23.62
N ILE A 345 3.54 -8.18 -24.43
CA ILE A 345 4.96 -8.49 -24.20
C ILE A 345 5.75 -7.58 -25.14
N ASP A 346 6.63 -6.74 -24.59
CA ASP A 346 7.45 -5.82 -25.35
C ASP A 346 8.37 -6.55 -26.34
N ASN A 347 8.66 -5.89 -27.45
CA ASN A 347 9.53 -6.43 -28.50
C ASN A 347 10.89 -6.86 -27.95
N GLY A 348 11.35 -8.03 -28.37
CA GLY A 348 12.62 -8.62 -27.94
C GLY A 348 12.66 -9.13 -26.50
N LYS A 349 11.52 -9.14 -25.79
CA LYS A 349 11.41 -9.72 -24.44
C LYS A 349 10.93 -11.16 -24.52
N ASN A 350 11.38 -11.97 -23.54
CA ASN A 350 10.99 -13.37 -23.42
C ASN A 350 10.31 -13.60 -22.07
N VAL A 351 9.08 -14.12 -22.10
CA VAL A 351 8.33 -14.53 -20.92
C VAL A 351 8.32 -16.06 -20.91
N ILE A 352 8.92 -16.66 -19.89
CA ILE A 352 8.95 -18.10 -19.72
C ILE A 352 7.87 -18.50 -18.70
N VAL A 353 7.01 -19.44 -19.10
CA VAL A 353 6.01 -20.07 -18.24
C VAL A 353 6.45 -21.52 -18.05
N ASP A 354 6.90 -21.84 -16.86
CA ASP A 354 7.43 -23.16 -16.52
C ASP A 354 6.53 -23.84 -15.49
N GLY A 355 5.88 -24.91 -15.87
CA GLY A 355 5.09 -25.75 -15.00
C GLY A 355 5.99 -26.68 -14.17
N VAL A 356 5.38 -27.50 -13.32
CA VAL A 356 6.10 -28.49 -12.51
C VAL A 356 6.27 -29.79 -13.29
N THR A 357 7.43 -30.42 -13.18
CA THR A 357 7.77 -31.72 -13.80
C THR A 357 7.07 -32.93 -13.18
N ALA A 358 6.29 -32.76 -12.10
CA ALA A 358 5.52 -33.86 -11.51
C ALA A 358 4.25 -34.17 -12.30
N PRO A 359 3.76 -35.41 -12.37
CA PRO A 359 2.55 -35.73 -13.09
C PRO A 359 1.35 -34.97 -12.51
N MET A 360 0.85 -33.99 -13.25
CA MET A 360 -0.29 -33.19 -12.86
C MET A 360 -1.61 -33.93 -13.15
N THR A 361 -2.55 -33.87 -12.21
CA THR A 361 -3.95 -34.25 -12.47
C THR A 361 -4.56 -33.25 -13.46
N ALA A 362 -5.37 -33.73 -14.40
CA ALA A 362 -6.06 -32.90 -15.37
C ALA A 362 -6.82 -31.74 -14.66
N GLY A 363 -6.56 -30.52 -15.06
CA GLY A 363 -7.19 -29.30 -14.49
C GLY A 363 -6.34 -28.49 -13.51
N ASN A 364 -5.12 -28.91 -13.16
CA ASN A 364 -4.23 -28.19 -12.25
C ASN A 364 -3.03 -27.51 -12.96
N LYS A 365 -3.15 -27.27 -14.25
CA LYS A 365 -2.07 -26.66 -15.04
C LYS A 365 -1.83 -25.20 -14.68
N THR A 366 -0.58 -24.82 -14.61
CA THR A 366 -0.13 -23.44 -14.57
C THR A 366 -0.47 -22.73 -15.88
N VAL A 367 -1.00 -21.54 -15.80
CA VAL A 367 -1.36 -20.73 -16.98
C VAL A 367 -0.52 -19.46 -16.98
N GLY A 368 0.16 -19.19 -18.09
CA GLY A 368 0.90 -17.95 -18.27
C GLY A 368 -0.06 -16.76 -18.38
N ILE A 369 -0.89 -16.75 -19.41
CA ILE A 369 -1.84 -15.68 -19.69
C ILE A 369 -3.23 -16.29 -19.85
N TYR A 370 -4.16 -15.94 -18.97
CA TYR A 370 -5.56 -16.28 -19.04
C TYR A 370 -6.37 -15.07 -19.49
N LEU A 371 -7.09 -15.17 -20.58
CA LEU A 371 -7.91 -14.10 -21.14
C LEU A 371 -9.37 -14.48 -21.14
N GLU A 372 -10.22 -13.64 -20.58
CA GLU A 372 -11.67 -13.81 -20.56
C GLU A 372 -12.34 -12.62 -21.24
N ASN A 373 -13.32 -12.93 -22.07
CA ASN A 373 -14.23 -11.95 -22.67
C ASN A 373 -15.53 -11.92 -21.85
N THR A 374 -15.88 -10.76 -21.33
CA THR A 374 -17.18 -10.52 -20.68
C THR A 374 -17.93 -9.35 -21.34
N GLY A 375 -17.33 -8.68 -22.32
CA GLY A 375 -17.91 -7.52 -23.01
C GLY A 375 -17.17 -7.13 -24.28
N THR A 376 -16.06 -6.42 -24.16
CA THR A 376 -15.30 -5.91 -25.34
C THR A 376 -14.31 -6.91 -25.91
N GLY A 377 -14.00 -7.96 -25.15
CA GLY A 377 -12.95 -8.92 -25.48
C GLY A 377 -11.56 -8.47 -25.07
N SER A 378 -10.69 -9.45 -24.83
CA SER A 378 -9.29 -9.21 -24.51
C SER A 378 -8.41 -9.25 -25.76
N ILE A 379 -7.30 -8.50 -25.72
CA ILE A 379 -6.28 -8.46 -26.77
C ILE A 379 -4.96 -8.92 -26.17
N PHE A 380 -4.30 -9.87 -26.81
CA PHE A 380 -2.92 -10.22 -26.53
C PHE A 380 -2.00 -9.82 -27.68
N ASN A 381 -1.03 -8.95 -27.42
CA ASN A 381 0.01 -8.51 -28.33
C ASN A 381 1.35 -9.13 -27.93
N GLY A 382 1.69 -10.27 -28.49
CA GLY A 382 2.96 -10.94 -28.29
C GLY A 382 4.06 -10.41 -29.22
N ASN A 383 4.42 -9.14 -29.11
CA ASN A 383 5.56 -8.57 -29.89
C ASN A 383 6.91 -9.16 -29.42
N GLY A 384 7.00 -9.62 -28.17
CA GLY A 384 8.05 -10.49 -27.66
C GLY A 384 7.70 -11.97 -27.83
N ASN A 385 8.40 -12.85 -27.12
CA ASN A 385 8.20 -14.30 -27.16
C ASN A 385 7.60 -14.80 -25.83
N LEU A 386 6.67 -15.76 -25.92
CA LEU A 386 6.15 -16.52 -24.79
C LEU A 386 6.66 -17.96 -24.91
N GLU A 387 7.56 -18.36 -24.03
CA GLU A 387 8.11 -19.72 -23.98
C GLU A 387 7.37 -20.53 -22.91
N VAL A 388 6.83 -21.68 -23.29
CA VAL A 388 6.02 -22.55 -22.41
C VAL A 388 6.72 -23.87 -22.20
N LYS A 389 6.90 -24.26 -20.94
CA LYS A 389 7.63 -25.48 -20.54
C LYS A 389 6.83 -26.34 -19.54
N ASN A 390 7.20 -27.61 -19.42
CA ASN A 390 6.81 -28.52 -18.36
C ASN A 390 5.32 -28.46 -17.96
N GLU A 391 4.46 -29.01 -18.80
CA GLU A 391 3.02 -29.17 -18.56
C GLU A 391 2.20 -27.85 -18.41
N ALA A 392 2.79 -26.67 -18.67
CA ALA A 392 2.09 -25.39 -18.59
C ALA A 392 1.21 -25.11 -19.80
N ILE A 393 0.31 -24.14 -19.67
CA ILE A 393 -0.44 -23.51 -20.76
C ILE A 393 0.09 -22.10 -20.95
N GLY A 394 0.51 -21.76 -22.16
CA GLY A 394 0.98 -20.40 -22.47
C GLY A 394 -0.14 -19.38 -22.44
N VAL A 395 -1.12 -19.53 -23.32
CA VAL A 395 -2.33 -18.68 -23.37
C VAL A 395 -3.58 -19.55 -23.24
N TYR A 396 -4.44 -19.22 -22.29
CA TYR A 396 -5.80 -19.72 -22.23
C TYR A 396 -6.76 -18.61 -22.62
N SER A 397 -7.53 -18.81 -23.67
CA SER A 397 -8.47 -17.81 -24.19
C SER A 397 -9.89 -18.32 -24.07
N LYS A 398 -10.71 -17.62 -23.24
CA LYS A 398 -12.13 -17.92 -23.03
C LYS A 398 -13.00 -16.84 -23.66
N GLY A 399 -13.86 -17.27 -24.60
CA GLY A 399 -14.73 -16.38 -25.34
C GLY A 399 -14.06 -15.76 -26.56
N ASN A 400 -14.56 -14.60 -27.02
CA ASN A 400 -14.11 -13.94 -28.22
C ASN A 400 -12.98 -12.94 -27.94
N ASN A 401 -11.72 -13.37 -28.11
CA ASN A 401 -10.53 -12.57 -27.90
C ASN A 401 -9.70 -12.42 -29.19
N SER A 402 -8.81 -11.44 -29.24
CA SER A 402 -7.86 -11.24 -30.34
C SER A 402 -6.44 -11.56 -29.88
N LEU A 403 -5.80 -12.53 -30.51
CA LEU A 403 -4.48 -13.03 -30.13
C LEU A 403 -3.50 -12.82 -31.29
N ASN A 404 -2.52 -11.93 -31.09
CA ASN A 404 -1.34 -11.84 -31.94
C ASN A 404 -0.19 -12.49 -31.17
N ILE A 405 0.19 -13.72 -31.55
CA ILE A 405 1.02 -14.58 -30.74
C ILE A 405 2.39 -14.84 -31.35
N ASN A 406 3.39 -14.90 -30.48
CA ASN A 406 4.70 -15.47 -30.78
C ASN A 406 5.04 -16.43 -29.62
N ILE A 407 4.75 -17.71 -29.79
CA ILE A 407 4.81 -18.71 -28.71
C ILE A 407 5.72 -19.87 -29.12
N THR A 408 6.58 -20.26 -28.19
CA THR A 408 7.35 -21.51 -28.26
C THR A 408 6.87 -22.46 -27.17
N ALA A 409 6.21 -23.56 -27.54
CA ALA A 409 5.82 -24.64 -26.65
C ALA A 409 6.91 -25.72 -26.69
N ASP A 410 7.66 -25.88 -25.59
CA ASP A 410 8.80 -26.80 -25.48
C ASP A 410 8.65 -27.73 -24.27
N GLY A 411 8.70 -29.02 -24.52
CA GLY A 411 8.61 -30.03 -23.48
C GLY A 411 7.32 -30.86 -23.49
N GLU A 412 7.21 -31.77 -22.52
CA GLU A 412 6.11 -32.73 -22.45
C GLU A 412 4.82 -32.05 -21.97
N LYS A 413 3.69 -32.41 -22.58
CA LYS A 413 2.32 -31.97 -22.25
C LYS A 413 2.14 -30.46 -22.14
N THR A 414 3.03 -29.65 -22.73
CA THR A 414 2.87 -28.21 -22.86
C THR A 414 1.75 -27.90 -23.83
N THR A 415 1.05 -26.81 -23.59
CA THR A 415 0.05 -26.26 -24.50
C THR A 415 0.41 -24.82 -24.83
N GLY A 416 0.66 -24.52 -26.09
CA GLY A 416 0.95 -23.16 -26.52
C GLY A 416 -0.25 -22.26 -26.32
N VAL A 417 -1.37 -22.60 -26.98
CA VAL A 417 -2.64 -21.86 -26.89
C VAL A 417 -3.78 -22.85 -26.65
N PHE A 418 -4.66 -22.52 -25.71
CA PHE A 418 -5.91 -23.22 -25.51
C PHE A 418 -7.08 -22.23 -25.71
N ILE A 419 -8.01 -22.56 -26.59
CA ILE A 419 -9.15 -21.71 -26.91
C ILE A 419 -10.44 -22.40 -26.47
N ASP A 420 -11.19 -21.73 -25.59
CA ASP A 420 -12.53 -22.10 -25.16
C ASP A 420 -13.50 -21.05 -25.70
N GLY A 421 -14.07 -21.31 -26.86
CA GLY A 421 -14.95 -20.41 -27.61
C GLY A 421 -14.37 -19.99 -28.96
N VAL A 422 -14.67 -18.76 -29.39
CA VAL A 422 -14.24 -18.21 -30.69
C VAL A 422 -13.22 -17.10 -30.46
N SER A 423 -11.99 -17.29 -30.93
CA SER A 423 -10.94 -16.26 -30.86
C SER A 423 -10.27 -16.10 -32.22
N SER A 424 -9.91 -14.87 -32.56
CA SER A 424 -9.06 -14.61 -33.72
C SER A 424 -7.60 -14.79 -33.33
N VAL A 425 -6.85 -15.59 -34.10
CA VAL A 425 -5.43 -15.87 -33.82
C VAL A 425 -4.59 -15.49 -35.02
N SER A 426 -3.52 -14.75 -34.80
CA SER A 426 -2.47 -14.43 -35.76
C SER A 426 -1.11 -14.63 -35.15
N GLY A 427 -0.05 -14.73 -35.97
CA GLY A 427 1.33 -14.88 -35.51
C GLY A 427 1.86 -16.30 -35.60
N THR A 428 2.79 -16.68 -34.72
CA THR A 428 3.54 -17.94 -34.87
C THR A 428 3.46 -18.77 -33.57
N VAL A 429 3.17 -20.05 -33.74
CA VAL A 429 3.32 -21.06 -32.64
C VAL A 429 4.39 -22.05 -33.10
N THR A 430 5.47 -22.13 -32.35
CA THR A 430 6.55 -23.12 -32.56
C THR A 430 6.39 -24.23 -31.51
N VAL A 431 6.24 -25.47 -31.95
CA VAL A 431 6.12 -26.64 -31.07
C VAL A 431 7.41 -27.46 -31.13
N LYS A 432 8.05 -27.66 -29.98
CA LYS A 432 9.27 -28.46 -29.82
C LYS A 432 9.01 -29.55 -28.78
N GLY A 433 8.37 -30.61 -29.18
CA GLY A 433 8.11 -31.76 -28.27
C GLY A 433 9.18 -32.83 -28.43
N THR A 434 9.81 -33.25 -27.34
CA THR A 434 10.84 -34.31 -27.35
C THR A 434 10.43 -35.55 -26.55
N GLY A 435 9.23 -35.65 -26.01
CA GLY A 435 8.76 -36.75 -25.16
C GLY A 435 7.64 -37.62 -25.76
N THR A 436 7.28 -38.70 -25.09
CA THR A 436 6.20 -39.62 -25.47
C THR A 436 4.80 -39.02 -25.41
N ALA A 437 4.62 -37.87 -24.76
CA ALA A 437 3.34 -37.18 -24.58
C ALA A 437 3.25 -35.86 -25.34
N GLY A 438 4.26 -35.46 -26.10
CA GLY A 438 4.27 -34.29 -27.02
C GLY A 438 3.81 -32.97 -26.47
N ALA A 439 4.17 -31.89 -27.15
CA ALA A 439 3.61 -30.55 -26.94
C ALA A 439 2.46 -30.31 -27.94
N ILE A 440 1.50 -29.45 -27.58
CA ILE A 440 0.37 -29.05 -28.43
C ILE A 440 0.51 -27.55 -28.75
N GLY A 441 0.41 -27.21 -30.03
CA GLY A 441 0.45 -25.84 -30.53
C GLY A 441 -0.77 -25.00 -30.20
#